data_2d1f181b453c6396ef3566bde4b8fa2f
#
_entry.id   2d1f181b453c6396ef3566bde4b8fa2f
#
_cell.length_a   1.000
_cell.length_b   1.000
_cell.length_c   1.000
_cell.angle_alpha   90.00
_cell.angle_beta   90.00
_cell.angle_gamma   90.00
#
_symmetry.space_group_name_H-M   'P 1'
#
loop_
_entity.id
_entity.type
_entity.pdbx_description
1 polymer ?
#
loop_
_entity_poly.entity_id
_entity_poly.type
_entity_poly.pdbx_seq_one_letter_code
_entity_poly.pdbx_strand_id
1 'polypeptide(L)'
;MTRSYIGACALLAGCVGRPAPLVPVPLDPADRGAAAAWAGATAPAHQAAIRFRWKYRDDRRSWAGRATARVAPPDSMRFDYAGPLGLGAGAAVVVGDSQIWADPAENFRSLVPAIRMLWAALGVVRPPADTAQVSALHAPPVTIWRFVEGADTLDYRATDGAPRLLEAEWRRAGKVVARSRAELDDHARPHAARIDFPEAPARFELTVSLVDTEAIIAPALWRSRR
;
A
#
# COMPACT_ATOMS: atom_id res chain seq x y z
N MET A 1 42.31 32.38 -42.55
CA MET A 1 41.63 32.90 -41.33
C MET A 1 40.51 31.91 -40.98
N THR A 2 40.80 30.95 -40.11
CA THR A 2 39.86 29.87 -39.73
C THR A 2 39.40 30.11 -38.28
N ARG A 3 38.12 30.45 -38.10
CA ARG A 3 37.50 30.65 -36.77
C ARG A 3 36.94 29.31 -36.28
N SER A 4 37.58 28.76 -35.25
CA SER A 4 37.05 27.62 -34.44
C SER A 4 36.00 28.12 -33.48
N TYR A 5 34.77 27.58 -33.60
CA TYR A 5 33.72 27.74 -32.61
C TYR A 5 33.79 26.58 -31.59
N ILE A 6 34.17 26.87 -30.38
CA ILE A 6 34.09 25.93 -29.26
C ILE A 6 32.67 26.05 -28.72
N GLY A 7 31.86 25.03 -28.98
CA GLY A 7 30.52 24.91 -28.42
C GLY A 7 30.63 24.41 -26.97
N ALA A 8 30.24 25.24 -26.01
CA ALA A 8 30.10 24.85 -24.59
C ALA A 8 28.80 24.07 -24.44
N CYS A 9 28.88 22.73 -24.25
CA CYS A 9 27.77 21.92 -23.78
C CYS A 9 27.55 22.15 -22.29
N ALA A 10 26.55 22.94 -21.94
CA ALA A 10 26.06 23.07 -20.57
C ALA A 10 25.32 21.77 -20.17
N LEU A 11 25.95 20.95 -19.34
CA LEU A 11 25.33 19.80 -18.68
C LEU A 11 24.33 20.34 -17.66
N LEU A 12 23.05 20.37 -18.02
CA LEU A 12 21.95 20.56 -17.09
C LEU A 12 21.84 19.29 -16.22
N ALA A 13 22.53 19.29 -15.07
CA ALA A 13 22.30 18.34 -14.00
C ALA A 13 20.88 18.60 -13.46
N GLY A 14 19.91 17.88 -14.00
CA GLY A 14 18.54 17.86 -13.48
C GLY A 14 18.56 17.33 -12.05
N CYS A 15 18.43 18.23 -11.08
CA CYS A 15 18.13 17.83 -9.71
C CYS A 15 16.83 17.03 -9.74
N VAL A 16 16.91 15.71 -9.57
CA VAL A 16 15.75 14.87 -9.30
C VAL A 16 15.23 15.33 -7.94
N GLY A 17 14.23 16.20 -7.97
CA GLY A 17 13.61 16.76 -6.78
C GLY A 17 13.10 15.61 -5.90
N ARG A 18 13.45 15.64 -4.62
CA ARG A 18 12.94 14.69 -3.62
C ARG A 18 11.41 14.77 -3.65
N PRO A 19 10.69 13.65 -3.80
CA PRO A 19 9.23 13.69 -3.87
C PRO A 19 8.67 14.34 -2.61
N ALA A 20 7.77 15.31 -2.76
CA ALA A 20 7.13 16.00 -1.65
C ALA A 20 6.49 15.00 -0.69
N PRO A 21 6.54 15.23 0.64
CA PRO A 21 5.88 14.37 1.61
C PRO A 21 4.37 14.37 1.39
N LEU A 22 3.71 13.25 1.69
CA LEU A 22 2.25 13.13 1.60
C LEU A 22 1.55 14.14 2.53
N VAL A 23 2.17 14.44 3.66
CA VAL A 23 1.67 15.34 4.69
C VAL A 23 2.71 16.42 4.97
N PRO A 24 2.60 17.61 4.34
CA PRO A 24 3.56 18.68 4.49
C PRO A 24 3.36 19.55 5.73
N VAL A 25 2.21 19.43 6.41
CA VAL A 25 1.81 20.31 7.52
C VAL A 25 2.04 19.68 8.89
N PRO A 26 2.26 20.49 9.95
CA PRO A 26 2.19 20.02 11.32
C PRO A 26 0.82 19.41 11.60
N LEU A 27 0.79 18.33 12.38
CA LEU A 27 -0.42 17.69 12.84
C LEU A 27 -0.54 17.85 14.35
N ASP A 28 -1.75 18.00 14.86
CA ASP A 28 -2.01 18.07 16.29
C ASP A 28 -1.94 16.67 16.93
N PRO A 29 -1.47 16.56 18.19
CA PRO A 29 -1.58 15.33 18.95
C PRO A 29 -3.03 14.84 18.98
N ALA A 30 -3.23 13.53 18.81
CA ALA A 30 -4.57 12.96 18.70
C ALA A 30 -4.72 11.70 19.56
N ASP A 31 -5.97 11.37 19.87
CA ASP A 31 -6.33 10.19 20.65
C ASP A 31 -6.11 8.91 19.87
N ARG A 32 -5.43 7.93 20.47
CA ARG A 32 -5.14 6.63 19.86
C ARG A 32 -6.40 5.80 19.67
N GLY A 33 -7.35 5.87 20.58
CA GLY A 33 -8.62 5.16 20.47
C GLY A 33 -9.42 5.66 19.28
N ALA A 34 -9.44 6.98 19.06
CA ALA A 34 -10.06 7.58 17.87
C ALA A 34 -9.38 7.14 16.58
N ALA A 35 -8.04 7.07 16.56
CA ALA A 35 -7.28 6.56 15.42
C ALA A 35 -7.58 5.08 15.14
N ALA A 36 -7.63 4.26 16.19
CA ALA A 36 -7.97 2.83 16.08
C ALA A 36 -9.41 2.62 15.60
N ALA A 37 -10.35 3.41 16.09
CA ALA A 37 -11.74 3.37 15.64
C ALA A 37 -11.88 3.77 14.16
N TRP A 38 -11.18 4.83 13.74
CA TRP A 38 -11.14 5.24 12.34
C TRP A 38 -10.52 4.16 11.45
N ALA A 39 -9.40 3.58 11.85
CA ALA A 39 -8.77 2.47 11.13
C ALA A 39 -9.71 1.27 11.03
N GLY A 40 -10.35 0.89 12.14
CA GLY A 40 -11.32 -0.20 12.19
C GLY A 40 -12.52 0.00 11.25
N ALA A 41 -12.96 1.24 11.06
CA ALA A 41 -14.05 1.57 10.13
C ALA A 41 -13.69 1.36 8.65
N THR A 42 -12.39 1.26 8.31
CA THR A 42 -11.94 0.94 6.94
C THR A 42 -11.83 -0.56 6.68
N ALA A 43 -11.76 -1.36 7.73
CA ALA A 43 -11.69 -2.82 7.59
C ALA A 43 -13.09 -3.39 7.28
N PRO A 44 -13.17 -4.50 6.52
CA PRO A 44 -14.45 -5.16 6.32
C PRO A 44 -14.99 -5.69 7.67
N ALA A 45 -16.30 -5.54 7.90
CA ALA A 45 -16.94 -6.00 9.14
C ALA A 45 -16.90 -7.53 9.30
N HIS A 46 -16.86 -8.25 8.17
CA HIS A 46 -16.79 -9.70 8.10
C HIS A 46 -15.67 -10.13 7.16
N GLN A 47 -15.55 -11.44 6.93
CA GLN A 47 -14.62 -11.92 5.92
C GLN A 47 -15.00 -11.38 4.54
N ALA A 48 -13.99 -10.96 3.78
CA ALA A 48 -14.17 -10.44 2.43
C ALA A 48 -13.15 -11.04 1.47
N ALA A 49 -13.53 -11.12 0.19
CA ALA A 49 -12.62 -11.53 -0.87
C ALA A 49 -12.54 -10.45 -1.94
N ILE A 50 -11.34 -10.00 -2.24
CA ILE A 50 -11.05 -8.97 -3.23
C ILE A 50 -10.29 -9.62 -4.37
N ARG A 51 -10.88 -9.65 -5.57
CA ARG A 51 -10.23 -10.18 -6.77
C ARG A 51 -9.74 -9.02 -7.62
N PHE A 52 -8.50 -9.12 -8.11
CA PHE A 52 -7.90 -8.06 -8.91
C PHE A 52 -6.88 -8.60 -9.91
N ARG A 53 -6.62 -7.80 -10.95
CA ARG A 53 -5.42 -7.93 -11.79
C ARG A 53 -4.34 -7.09 -11.16
N TRP A 54 -3.11 -7.58 -11.24
CA TRP A 54 -1.95 -6.85 -10.76
C TRP A 54 -0.90 -6.72 -11.84
N LYS A 55 -0.09 -5.67 -11.73
CA LYS A 55 1.09 -5.44 -12.56
C LYS A 55 2.20 -4.93 -11.66
N TYR A 56 3.33 -5.60 -11.71
CA TYR A 56 4.56 -5.17 -11.09
C TYR A 56 5.53 -4.71 -12.16
N ARG A 57 6.25 -3.61 -11.93
CA ARG A 57 7.30 -3.11 -12.81
C ARG A 57 8.44 -2.59 -11.96
N ASP A 58 9.66 -2.95 -12.30
CA ASP A 58 10.89 -2.34 -11.85
C ASP A 58 11.73 -1.91 -13.07
N ASP A 59 13.00 -1.51 -12.87
CA ASP A 59 13.92 -1.10 -13.92
C ASP A 59 14.31 -2.23 -14.88
N ARG A 60 14.10 -3.49 -14.51
CA ARG A 60 14.54 -4.70 -15.24
C ARG A 60 13.39 -5.57 -15.71
N ARG A 61 12.26 -5.54 -15.03
CA ARG A 61 11.21 -6.54 -15.19
C ARG A 61 9.82 -5.91 -15.16
N SER A 62 8.92 -6.54 -15.89
CA SER A 62 7.50 -6.24 -15.82
C SER A 62 6.74 -7.56 -15.75
N TRP A 63 6.01 -7.74 -14.64
CA TRP A 63 5.16 -8.90 -14.43
C TRP A 63 3.71 -8.46 -14.25
N ALA A 64 2.79 -9.32 -14.63
CA ALA A 64 1.38 -9.08 -14.46
C ALA A 64 0.68 -10.40 -14.15
N GLY A 65 -0.50 -10.33 -13.56
CA GLY A 65 -1.25 -11.52 -13.24
C GLY A 65 -2.59 -11.22 -12.60
N ARG A 66 -3.13 -12.23 -11.93
CA ARG A 66 -4.37 -12.14 -11.18
C ARG A 66 -4.10 -12.52 -9.74
N ALA A 67 -4.85 -11.94 -8.83
CA ALA A 67 -4.77 -12.28 -7.42
C ALA A 67 -6.13 -12.23 -6.74
N THR A 68 -6.21 -12.88 -5.61
CA THR A 68 -7.31 -12.77 -4.66
C THR A 68 -6.71 -12.50 -3.28
N ALA A 69 -7.06 -11.37 -2.68
CA ALA A 69 -6.84 -11.12 -1.27
C ALA A 69 -8.11 -11.53 -0.51
N ARG A 70 -7.96 -12.43 0.46
CA ARG A 70 -9.01 -12.79 1.41
C ARG A 70 -8.68 -12.15 2.74
N VAL A 71 -9.54 -11.25 3.18
CA VAL A 71 -9.36 -10.49 4.41
C VAL A 71 -10.28 -11.05 5.48
N ALA A 72 -9.74 -11.27 6.66
CA ALA A 72 -10.51 -11.64 7.84
C ALA A 72 -10.14 -10.71 9.01
N PRO A 73 -11.13 -10.02 9.59
CA PRO A 73 -10.90 -9.18 10.76
C PRO A 73 -10.29 -10.00 11.93
N PRO A 74 -9.50 -9.35 12.81
CA PRO A 74 -9.18 -7.92 12.77
C PRO A 74 -8.03 -7.56 11.83
N ASP A 75 -7.17 -8.52 11.41
CA ASP A 75 -5.89 -8.19 10.80
C ASP A 75 -5.27 -9.32 9.96
N SER A 76 -6.05 -10.32 9.57
CA SER A 76 -5.55 -11.45 8.80
C SER A 76 -5.87 -11.29 7.32
N MET A 77 -4.89 -11.58 6.47
CA MET A 77 -5.06 -11.60 5.02
C MET A 77 -4.36 -12.82 4.42
N ARG A 78 -5.07 -13.54 3.56
CA ARG A 78 -4.48 -14.49 2.62
C ARG A 78 -4.44 -13.87 1.24
N PHE A 79 -3.28 -13.94 0.63
CA PHE A 79 -3.01 -13.45 -0.72
C PHE A 79 -2.67 -14.63 -1.62
N ASP A 80 -3.53 -14.95 -2.59
CA ASP A 80 -3.27 -15.96 -3.62
C ASP A 80 -3.04 -15.21 -4.95
N TYR A 81 -1.94 -15.52 -5.64
CA TYR A 81 -1.60 -14.88 -6.90
C TYR A 81 -1.19 -15.89 -7.96
N ALA A 82 -1.41 -15.52 -9.22
CA ALA A 82 -0.94 -16.24 -10.38
C ALA A 82 -0.43 -15.25 -11.43
N GLY A 83 0.71 -15.56 -12.01
CA GLY A 83 1.27 -14.85 -13.16
C GLY A 83 0.52 -15.15 -14.45
N PRO A 84 1.03 -14.67 -15.60
CA PRO A 84 0.44 -14.95 -16.91
C PRO A 84 0.33 -16.45 -17.16
N LEU A 85 -0.81 -16.88 -17.69
CA LEU A 85 -1.11 -18.29 -17.98
C LEU A 85 -0.96 -19.25 -16.78
N GLY A 86 -1.03 -18.71 -15.54
CA GLY A 86 -0.85 -19.50 -14.31
C GLY A 86 0.60 -19.77 -13.92
N LEU A 87 1.57 -19.29 -14.68
CA LEU A 87 3.00 -19.43 -14.36
C LEU A 87 3.36 -18.53 -13.17
N GLY A 88 4.18 -19.03 -12.25
CA GLY A 88 4.59 -18.30 -11.08
C GLY A 88 3.45 -18.06 -10.08
N ALA A 89 2.57 -19.02 -9.90
CA ALA A 89 1.51 -18.98 -8.88
C ALA A 89 2.10 -19.14 -7.47
N GLY A 90 1.43 -18.51 -6.51
CA GLY A 90 1.81 -18.63 -5.11
C GLY A 90 0.72 -18.15 -4.17
N ALA A 91 0.99 -18.34 -2.88
CA ALA A 91 0.10 -17.89 -1.82
C ALA A 91 0.91 -17.40 -0.61
N ALA A 92 0.33 -16.48 0.15
CA ALA A 92 0.88 -16.02 1.41
C ALA A 92 -0.22 -15.76 2.42
N VAL A 93 0.09 -15.91 3.69
CA VAL A 93 -0.75 -15.46 4.80
C VAL A 93 0.03 -14.44 5.59
N VAL A 94 -0.61 -13.31 5.86
CA VAL A 94 -0.10 -12.25 6.71
C VAL A 94 -1.07 -12.00 7.85
N VAL A 95 -0.51 -11.66 9.03
CA VAL A 95 -1.26 -11.20 10.19
C VAL A 95 -0.63 -9.88 10.60
N GLY A 96 -1.41 -8.84 10.64
CA GLY A 96 -0.88 -7.50 10.82
C GLY A 96 0.09 -7.13 9.69
N ASP A 97 1.30 -6.77 10.06
CA ASP A 97 2.38 -6.45 9.13
C ASP A 97 3.37 -7.61 8.93
N SER A 98 3.05 -8.77 9.51
CA SER A 98 3.95 -9.92 9.53
C SER A 98 3.51 -10.99 8.55
N GLN A 99 4.44 -11.46 7.70
CA GLN A 99 4.24 -12.65 6.90
C GLN A 99 4.35 -13.88 7.80
N ILE A 100 3.26 -14.65 7.90
CA ILE A 100 3.23 -15.91 8.68
C ILE A 100 3.82 -17.04 7.85
N TRP A 101 3.42 -17.15 6.58
CA TRP A 101 4.01 -18.04 5.60
C TRP A 101 3.79 -17.51 4.19
N ALA A 102 4.62 -17.94 3.25
CA ALA A 102 4.42 -17.73 1.81
C ALA A 102 5.05 -18.89 1.03
N ASP A 103 4.44 -19.20 -0.11
CA ASP A 103 4.90 -20.24 -1.03
C ASP A 103 4.69 -19.77 -2.49
N PRO A 104 5.78 -19.55 -3.24
CA PRO A 104 7.17 -19.43 -2.80
C PRO A 104 7.41 -18.12 -1.99
N ALA A 105 8.21 -18.21 -0.92
CA ALA A 105 8.43 -17.07 -0.01
C ALA A 105 9.15 -15.89 -0.69
N GLU A 106 10.13 -16.18 -1.54
CA GLU A 106 10.90 -15.18 -2.28
C GLU A 106 10.04 -14.40 -3.28
N ASN A 107 9.11 -15.06 -3.95
CA ASN A 107 8.24 -14.43 -4.93
C ASN A 107 7.31 -13.43 -4.25
N PHE A 108 6.73 -13.79 -3.11
CA PHE A 108 5.84 -12.89 -2.38
C PHE A 108 6.59 -11.65 -1.87
N ARG A 109 7.78 -11.83 -1.28
CA ARG A 109 8.61 -10.72 -0.79
C ARG A 109 9.05 -9.77 -1.91
N SER A 110 9.29 -10.29 -3.11
CA SER A 110 9.68 -9.45 -4.25
C SER A 110 8.50 -8.67 -4.83
N LEU A 111 7.27 -9.21 -4.76
CA LEU A 111 6.06 -8.54 -5.24
C LEU A 111 5.50 -7.54 -4.22
N VAL A 112 5.59 -7.87 -2.94
CA VAL A 112 5.01 -7.09 -1.84
C VAL A 112 6.05 -6.87 -0.74
N PRO A 113 7.09 -6.06 -0.99
CA PRO A 113 8.11 -5.78 0.02
C PRO A 113 7.58 -4.96 1.21
N ALA A 114 6.43 -4.31 1.06
CA ALA A 114 5.79 -3.46 2.07
C ALA A 114 4.34 -3.88 2.31
N ILE A 115 4.12 -4.85 3.19
CA ILE A 115 2.78 -5.39 3.52
C ILE A 115 1.83 -4.28 4.01
N ARG A 116 2.32 -3.31 4.78
CA ARG A 116 1.54 -2.14 5.24
C ARG A 116 0.90 -1.39 4.07
N MET A 117 1.63 -1.24 2.97
CA MET A 117 1.13 -0.56 1.78
C MET A 117 0.14 -1.41 1.00
N LEU A 118 0.26 -2.73 1.06
CA LEU A 118 -0.75 -3.63 0.46
C LEU A 118 -2.10 -3.50 1.16
N TRP A 119 -2.12 -3.42 2.50
CA TRP A 119 -3.34 -3.15 3.24
C TRP A 119 -3.99 -1.84 2.76
N ALA A 120 -3.23 -0.75 2.71
CA ALA A 120 -3.71 0.54 2.25
C ALA A 120 -4.19 0.51 0.78
N ALA A 121 -3.50 -0.24 -0.09
CA ALA A 121 -3.92 -0.43 -1.48
C ALA A 121 -5.24 -1.22 -1.60
N LEU A 122 -5.57 -2.03 -0.61
CA LEU A 122 -6.86 -2.73 -0.51
C LEU A 122 -7.92 -1.92 0.25
N GLY A 123 -7.65 -0.65 0.55
CA GLY A 123 -8.59 0.24 1.23
C GLY A 123 -8.62 0.09 2.75
N VAL A 124 -7.72 -0.69 3.33
CA VAL A 124 -7.69 -0.99 4.76
C VAL A 124 -6.56 -0.23 5.46
N VAL A 125 -6.91 0.55 6.45
CA VAL A 125 -5.96 1.22 7.35
C VAL A 125 -5.57 0.28 8.48
N ARG A 126 -4.28 0.20 8.76
CA ARG A 126 -3.80 -0.54 9.93
C ARG A 126 -3.92 0.34 11.17
N PRO A 127 -4.47 -0.18 12.29
CA PRO A 127 -4.52 0.58 13.53
C PRO A 127 -3.10 0.90 14.04
N PRO A 128 -2.93 2.01 14.79
CA PRO A 128 -1.65 2.30 15.41
C PRO A 128 -1.27 1.24 16.43
N ALA A 129 0.02 0.95 16.56
CA ALA A 129 0.53 0.10 17.63
C ALA A 129 0.31 0.77 19.01
N ASP A 130 0.29 -0.03 20.08
CA ASP A 130 0.07 0.48 21.44
C ASP A 130 1.11 1.51 21.89
N THR A 131 2.32 1.44 21.35
CA THR A 131 3.42 2.36 21.64
C THR A 131 3.51 3.54 20.69
N ALA A 132 2.69 3.58 19.62
CA ALA A 132 2.75 4.61 18.62
C ALA A 132 2.30 5.98 19.17
N GLN A 133 3.04 7.03 18.80
CA GLN A 133 2.55 8.41 18.92
C GLN A 133 1.59 8.68 17.78
N VAL A 134 0.47 9.32 18.09
CA VAL A 134 -0.59 9.58 17.13
C VAL A 134 -0.81 11.08 16.99
N SER A 135 -0.93 11.56 15.77
CA SER A 135 -1.33 12.94 15.47
C SER A 135 -2.27 12.96 14.25
N ALA A 136 -3.12 13.99 14.16
CA ALA A 136 -4.14 14.08 13.14
C ALA A 136 -4.40 15.51 12.67
N LEU A 137 -5.04 15.60 11.51
CA LEU A 137 -5.68 16.79 10.98
C LEU A 137 -7.04 16.40 10.38
N HIS A 138 -8.09 17.06 10.83
CA HIS A 138 -9.43 16.91 10.30
C HIS A 138 -9.86 18.22 9.63
N ALA A 139 -9.75 18.28 8.31
CA ALA A 139 -10.12 19.44 7.50
C ALA A 139 -10.92 18.96 6.28
N PRO A 140 -12.25 18.79 6.41
CA PRO A 140 -13.06 18.26 5.32
C PRO A 140 -12.77 18.96 3.98
N PRO A 141 -12.63 18.23 2.87
CA PRO A 141 -12.91 16.79 2.73
C PRO A 141 -11.72 15.87 3.11
N VAL A 142 -10.69 16.37 3.77
CA VAL A 142 -9.46 15.65 4.05
C VAL A 142 -9.35 15.28 5.53
N THR A 143 -9.01 14.02 5.79
CA THR A 143 -8.61 13.51 7.11
C THR A 143 -7.21 12.94 6.99
N ILE A 144 -6.33 13.34 7.90
CA ILE A 144 -4.94 12.88 7.95
C ILE A 144 -4.68 12.28 9.32
N TRP A 145 -4.00 11.12 9.33
CA TRP A 145 -3.48 10.49 10.53
C TRP A 145 -2.00 10.16 10.35
N ARG A 146 -1.23 10.41 11.37
CA ARG A 146 0.18 10.03 11.48
C ARG A 146 0.41 9.14 12.67
N PHE A 147 1.06 8.00 12.44
CA PHE A 147 1.49 7.06 13.47
C PHE A 147 3.01 7.00 13.45
N VAL A 148 3.65 7.28 14.59
CA VAL A 148 5.11 7.24 14.74
C VAL A 148 5.48 6.18 15.76
N GLU A 149 6.28 5.21 15.33
CA GLU A 149 6.76 4.11 16.15
C GLU A 149 8.26 3.92 15.93
N GLY A 150 9.07 4.32 16.90
CA GLY A 150 10.53 4.30 16.75
C GLY A 150 11.00 5.10 15.54
N ALA A 151 11.68 4.44 14.60
CA ALA A 151 12.15 5.07 13.37
C ALA A 151 11.11 5.12 12.25
N ASP A 152 9.98 4.41 12.41
CA ASP A 152 8.93 4.32 11.40
C ASP A 152 7.89 5.43 11.59
N THR A 153 7.50 6.04 10.48
CA THR A 153 6.38 6.97 10.40
C THR A 153 5.44 6.46 9.31
N LEU A 154 4.17 6.32 9.65
CA LEU A 154 3.12 5.91 8.74
C LEU A 154 2.06 7.01 8.69
N ASP A 155 1.96 7.67 7.55
CA ASP A 155 0.96 8.69 7.28
C ASP A 155 -0.17 8.08 6.45
N TYR A 156 -1.40 8.35 6.83
CA TYR A 156 -2.60 8.10 6.05
C TYR A 156 -3.30 9.42 5.73
N ARG A 157 -3.76 9.55 4.50
CA ARG A 157 -4.61 10.64 4.06
C ARG A 157 -5.83 10.07 3.37
N ALA A 158 -6.99 10.29 3.96
CA ALA A 158 -8.27 10.02 3.32
C ALA A 158 -8.84 11.31 2.75
N THR A 159 -9.38 11.25 1.54
CA THR A 159 -10.07 12.36 0.90
C THR A 159 -11.46 11.88 0.50
N ASP A 160 -12.49 12.47 1.11
CA ASP A 160 -13.87 12.25 0.73
C ASP A 160 -14.21 13.12 -0.47
N GLY A 161 -14.76 12.51 -1.51
CA GLY A 161 -15.06 13.19 -2.77
C GLY A 161 -15.23 12.19 -3.91
N ALA A 162 -15.24 12.68 -5.12
CA ALA A 162 -15.27 11.85 -6.32
C ALA A 162 -14.03 12.14 -7.18
N PRO A 163 -13.03 11.22 -7.20
CA PRO A 163 -13.01 9.93 -6.51
C PRO A 163 -12.67 10.05 -5.02
N ARG A 164 -13.18 9.11 -4.21
CA ARG A 164 -12.72 8.91 -2.83
C ARG A 164 -11.34 8.28 -2.86
N LEU A 165 -10.41 8.82 -2.07
CA LEU A 165 -9.02 8.38 -2.06
C LEU A 165 -8.57 7.97 -0.66
N LEU A 166 -7.76 6.90 -0.61
CA LEU A 166 -6.93 6.56 0.53
C LEU A 166 -5.48 6.54 0.08
N GLU A 167 -4.68 7.42 0.64
CA GLU A 167 -3.24 7.49 0.40
C GLU A 167 -2.50 7.12 1.68
N ALA A 168 -1.39 6.41 1.54
CA ALA A 168 -0.51 6.07 2.64
C ALA A 168 0.95 6.28 2.26
N GLU A 169 1.77 6.73 3.21
CA GLU A 169 3.21 6.88 3.05
C GLU A 169 3.90 6.27 4.27
N TRP A 170 4.80 5.34 4.01
CA TRP A 170 5.67 4.78 5.03
C TRP A 170 7.07 5.37 4.90
N ARG A 171 7.55 5.93 5.99
CA ARG A 171 8.93 6.42 6.13
C ARG A 171 9.65 5.64 7.20
N ARG A 172 10.94 5.39 6.99
CA ARG A 172 11.86 4.86 7.99
C ARG A 172 13.04 5.80 8.12
N ALA A 173 13.32 6.25 9.34
CA ALA A 173 14.35 7.25 9.62
C ALA A 173 14.26 8.49 8.66
N GLY A 174 13.04 8.97 8.42
CA GLY A 174 12.75 10.12 7.56
C GLY A 174 12.81 9.86 6.04
N LYS A 175 13.24 8.67 5.59
CA LYS A 175 13.26 8.30 4.17
C LYS A 175 11.97 7.60 3.78
N VAL A 176 11.41 7.96 2.62
CA VAL A 176 10.22 7.30 2.08
C VAL A 176 10.57 5.91 1.57
N VAL A 177 10.02 4.90 2.23
CA VAL A 177 10.19 3.49 1.84
C VAL A 177 9.18 3.09 0.77
N ALA A 178 7.92 3.45 0.98
CA ALA A 178 6.85 3.15 0.03
C ALA A 178 5.68 4.12 0.18
N ARG A 179 4.92 4.26 -0.90
CA ARG A 179 3.66 5.01 -0.95
C ARG A 179 2.58 4.14 -1.57
N SER A 180 1.38 4.25 -1.04
CA SER A 180 0.18 3.65 -1.62
C SER A 180 -0.84 4.73 -1.91
N ARG A 181 -1.58 4.55 -3.02
CA ARG A 181 -2.75 5.36 -3.36
C ARG A 181 -3.83 4.41 -3.87
N ALA A 182 -4.96 4.38 -3.18
CA ALA A 182 -6.14 3.61 -3.55
C ALA A 182 -7.28 4.56 -3.94
N GLU A 183 -7.95 4.23 -5.03
CA GLU A 183 -9.21 4.82 -5.44
C GLU A 183 -10.32 3.92 -4.93
N LEU A 184 -11.28 4.52 -4.22
CA LEU A 184 -12.38 3.81 -3.59
C LEU A 184 -13.70 4.22 -4.25
N ASP A 185 -14.63 3.28 -4.30
CA ASP A 185 -16.01 3.58 -4.74
C ASP A 185 -16.84 4.27 -3.63
N ASP A 186 -18.09 4.57 -3.90
CA ASP A 186 -19.01 5.23 -2.96
C ASP A 186 -19.27 4.42 -1.68
N HIS A 187 -18.98 3.11 -1.71
CA HIS A 187 -19.07 2.20 -0.57
C HIS A 187 -17.71 1.99 0.13
N ALA A 188 -16.72 2.85 -0.16
CA ALA A 188 -15.35 2.77 0.34
C ALA A 188 -14.62 1.46 -0.04
N ARG A 189 -15.05 0.76 -1.10
CA ARG A 189 -14.38 -0.45 -1.59
C ARG A 189 -13.31 -0.09 -2.61
N PRO A 190 -12.15 -0.77 -2.61
CA PRO A 190 -11.08 -0.47 -3.55
C PRO A 190 -11.51 -0.77 -5.00
N HIS A 191 -11.22 0.17 -5.91
CA HIS A 191 -11.43 0.04 -7.34
C HIS A 191 -10.12 -0.12 -8.10
N ALA A 192 -9.15 0.72 -7.80
CA ALA A 192 -7.81 0.67 -8.33
C ALA A 192 -6.81 1.14 -7.27
N ALA A 193 -5.59 0.64 -7.30
CA ALA A 193 -4.55 1.19 -6.46
C ALA A 193 -3.16 1.02 -7.05
N ARG A 194 -2.22 1.78 -6.47
CA ARG A 194 -0.82 1.77 -6.83
C ARG A 194 0.04 1.85 -5.58
N ILE A 195 1.13 1.08 -5.59
CA ILE A 195 2.19 1.16 -4.59
C ILE A 195 3.49 1.52 -5.33
N ASP A 196 4.14 2.60 -4.91
CA ASP A 196 5.42 3.05 -5.42
C ASP A 196 6.51 2.80 -4.37
N PHE A 197 7.70 2.36 -4.83
CA PHE A 197 8.88 2.11 -4.01
C PHE A 197 10.02 3.03 -4.47
N PRO A 198 10.16 4.25 -3.91
CA PRO A 198 11.09 5.25 -4.45
C PRO A 198 12.57 4.88 -4.35
N GLU A 199 12.98 4.07 -3.34
CA GLU A 199 14.38 3.67 -3.16
C GLU A 199 14.80 2.52 -4.11
N ALA A 200 13.86 1.68 -4.49
CA ALA A 200 14.06 0.65 -5.51
C ALA A 200 13.01 0.91 -6.60
N PRO A 201 13.33 1.71 -7.64
CA PRO A 201 12.32 2.27 -8.54
C PRO A 201 11.40 1.20 -9.12
N ALA A 202 10.47 0.78 -8.31
CA ALA A 202 9.50 -0.26 -8.60
C ALA A 202 8.08 0.24 -8.30
N ARG A 203 7.13 -0.36 -8.98
CA ARG A 203 5.71 -0.05 -8.86
C ARG A 203 4.88 -1.31 -8.92
N PHE A 204 3.91 -1.38 -8.02
CA PHE A 204 2.87 -2.39 -8.04
C PHE A 204 1.51 -1.70 -8.26
N GLU A 205 0.79 -2.10 -9.29
CA GLU A 205 -0.53 -1.59 -9.63
C GLU A 205 -1.54 -2.72 -9.49
N LEU A 206 -2.74 -2.40 -9.01
CA LEU A 206 -3.85 -3.32 -8.99
C LEU A 206 -5.12 -2.67 -9.54
N THR A 207 -5.92 -3.47 -10.24
CA THR A 207 -7.25 -3.09 -10.71
C THR A 207 -8.23 -4.14 -10.22
N VAL A 208 -9.14 -3.73 -9.35
CA VAL A 208 -10.12 -4.63 -8.71
C VAL A 208 -11.20 -4.98 -9.71
N SER A 209 -11.54 -6.25 -9.75
CA SER A 209 -12.62 -6.79 -10.60
C SER A 209 -13.85 -7.21 -9.80
N LEU A 210 -13.68 -7.53 -8.52
CA LEU A 210 -14.76 -7.94 -7.62
C LEU A 210 -14.36 -7.71 -6.16
N VAL A 211 -15.28 -7.16 -5.38
CA VAL A 211 -15.23 -7.18 -3.91
C VAL A 211 -16.45 -7.95 -3.42
N ASP A 212 -16.21 -9.10 -2.80
CA ASP A 212 -17.21 -9.96 -2.17
C ASP A 212 -17.11 -9.76 -0.66
N THR A 213 -18.06 -9.01 -0.10
CA THR A 213 -18.12 -8.69 1.34
C THR A 213 -18.80 -9.76 2.17
N GLU A 214 -19.36 -10.79 1.55
CA GLU A 214 -20.04 -11.91 2.20
C GLU A 214 -19.27 -13.23 2.02
N ALA A 215 -18.01 -13.15 1.63
CA ALA A 215 -17.19 -14.32 1.37
C ALA A 215 -17.04 -15.20 2.62
N ILE A 216 -17.34 -16.48 2.49
CA ILE A 216 -17.08 -17.49 3.51
C ILE A 216 -15.71 -18.12 3.21
N ILE A 217 -14.74 -17.89 4.09
CA ILE A 217 -13.37 -18.38 3.93
C ILE A 217 -13.17 -19.59 4.84
N ALA A 218 -13.01 -20.77 4.22
CA ALA A 218 -12.81 -22.02 4.97
C ALA A 218 -11.52 -21.92 5.82
N PRO A 219 -11.54 -22.37 7.10
CA PRO A 219 -10.38 -22.31 7.99
C PRO A 219 -9.13 -23.01 7.43
N ALA A 220 -9.29 -24.04 6.61
CA ALA A 220 -8.19 -24.74 5.95
C ALA A 220 -7.36 -23.85 5.01
N LEU A 221 -7.95 -22.78 4.48
CA LEU A 221 -7.25 -21.83 3.59
C LEU A 221 -6.19 -20.98 4.31
N TRP A 222 -6.27 -20.88 5.63
CA TRP A 222 -5.29 -20.12 6.43
C TRP A 222 -4.00 -20.90 6.71
N ARG A 223 -3.97 -22.17 6.35
CA ARG A 223 -2.82 -23.07 6.58
C ARG A 223 -1.95 -23.15 5.32
N SER A 224 -0.65 -23.33 5.51
CA SER A 224 0.27 -23.68 4.42
C SER A 224 -0.18 -24.99 3.77
N ARG A 225 -0.14 -25.05 2.45
CA ARG A 225 -0.22 -26.34 1.74
C ARG A 225 1.11 -27.06 2.02
N ARG A 226 1.05 -28.09 2.81
CA ARG A 226 2.19 -29.04 2.97
C ARG A 226 2.30 -29.91 1.74
#